data_550e1d8a38596fd45f6d6c6606a60ee4
#
_entry.id   550e1d8a38596fd45f6d6c6606a60ee4
#
_cell.length_a   1.000
_cell.length_b   1.000
_cell.length_c   1.000
_cell.angle_alpha   90.00
_cell.angle_beta   90.00
_cell.angle_gamma   90.00
#
_symmetry.space_group_name_H-M   'P 1'
#
loop_
_entity.id
_entity.type
_entity.pdbx_description
1 polymer ?
#
loop_
_entity_poly.entity_id
_entity_poly.type
_entity_poly.pdbx_seq_one_letter_code
_entity_poly.pdbx_strand_id
1 'polypeptide(L)'
;MESRQPIFQIKEQNFSGVTSLYRSIPHRTYVVEVELKKRIRGDMLQEAVDQTLQRMPYFADALTEKDGDFFYAVNPLPMEVAETKQRRRVGGPETNWHCVDVIWWENVASFSMFHGFCDGLGLNLFIESVIYHYFCLQDGKKYEANGIRAVGSPILPGEETDPYAQTYPVPEDFNMAAFSAEYYHLPEADEPMDRMMAMPLRIRENDFMRFVKENKGTPATMLHILMAHAVQAVHPENGQTVAAMLPASSRKLLGAENTFKNCVGALRLPYRREEMDKLSLMEQTQRARELLRESKNADMARFLANRLGGAVRKVGAVMHTYAERQAVLDFSAKSHFNTYMIDYVGSLNAGEYASEIVKTRYLATQLDRHSNTMIIYLSATAGFFHLEVVRGFESNVYCDAFLEQLAKHGIAFERDPETSYITPENGLIEGLGLV
;
A
#
# COMPACT_ATOMS: atom_id res chain seq x y z
N MET A 1 -27.34 -10.86 -16.83
CA MET A 1 -26.24 -11.57 -17.50
C MET A 1 -24.97 -10.93 -16.97
N GLU A 2 -24.26 -11.63 -16.11
CA GLU A 2 -22.92 -11.19 -15.69
C GLU A 2 -22.03 -11.24 -16.93
N SER A 3 -21.43 -10.12 -17.28
CA SER A 3 -20.57 -10.04 -18.46
C SER A 3 -19.25 -10.70 -18.12
N ARG A 4 -18.97 -11.86 -18.75
CA ARG A 4 -17.65 -12.50 -18.65
C ARG A 4 -16.59 -11.61 -19.25
N GLN A 5 -15.38 -11.66 -18.68
CA GLN A 5 -14.23 -10.98 -19.23
C GLN A 5 -14.01 -11.39 -20.70
N PRO A 6 -13.74 -10.41 -21.61
CA PRO A 6 -13.31 -10.73 -22.96
C PRO A 6 -12.00 -11.53 -22.96
N ILE A 7 -11.77 -12.29 -24.02
CA ILE A 7 -10.48 -12.98 -24.21
C ILE A 7 -9.45 -11.94 -24.62
N PHE A 8 -8.50 -11.67 -23.71
CA PHE A 8 -7.39 -10.76 -23.96
C PHE A 8 -6.12 -11.49 -24.35
N GLN A 9 -5.23 -10.81 -25.06
CA GLN A 9 -3.92 -11.36 -25.43
C GLN A 9 -3.00 -11.40 -24.20
N ILE A 10 -2.61 -12.61 -23.78
CA ILE A 10 -1.69 -12.83 -22.67
C ILE A 10 -0.30 -12.26 -22.99
N LYS A 11 0.30 -11.56 -22.02
CA LYS A 11 1.66 -11.02 -22.04
C LYS A 11 2.61 -11.88 -21.22
N GLU A 12 2.43 -11.89 -19.90
CA GLU A 12 3.34 -12.54 -18.95
C GLU A 12 2.62 -12.98 -17.67
N GLN A 13 3.19 -13.94 -16.96
CA GLN A 13 2.67 -14.42 -15.68
C GLN A 13 2.87 -13.37 -14.56
N ASN A 14 1.87 -13.23 -13.70
CA ASN A 14 1.95 -12.39 -12.51
C ASN A 14 2.49 -13.18 -11.31
N PHE A 15 3.70 -12.87 -10.86
CA PHE A 15 4.31 -13.45 -9.66
C PHE A 15 4.11 -12.60 -8.41
N SER A 16 4.31 -11.29 -8.50
CA SER A 16 4.27 -10.38 -7.35
C SER A 16 2.87 -10.23 -6.75
N GLY A 17 1.83 -10.42 -7.55
CA GLY A 17 0.43 -10.30 -7.12
C GLY A 17 -0.19 -11.58 -6.53
N VAL A 18 0.50 -12.69 -6.60
CA VAL A 18 -0.04 -14.03 -6.29
C VAL A 18 -0.69 -14.14 -4.91
N THR A 19 -0.09 -13.56 -3.89
CA THR A 19 -0.65 -13.59 -2.53
C THR A 19 -1.96 -12.83 -2.43
N SER A 20 -2.21 -11.88 -3.33
CA SER A 20 -3.45 -11.13 -3.40
C SER A 20 -4.51 -11.83 -4.24
N LEU A 21 -4.10 -12.70 -5.17
CA LEU A 21 -4.99 -13.38 -6.09
C LEU A 21 -5.62 -14.64 -5.49
N TYR A 22 -4.88 -15.39 -4.67
CA TYR A 22 -5.35 -16.67 -4.13
C TYR A 22 -5.84 -16.62 -2.68
N ARG A 23 -5.97 -15.47 -2.06
CA ARG A 23 -6.56 -15.37 -0.71
C ARG A 23 -8.05 -15.14 -0.77
N SER A 24 -8.79 -15.75 0.16
CA SER A 24 -10.25 -15.61 0.31
C SER A 24 -10.68 -14.22 0.79
N ILE A 25 -9.88 -13.19 0.58
CA ILE A 25 -10.21 -11.85 1.01
C ILE A 25 -10.56 -11.00 -0.22
N PRO A 26 -11.84 -10.69 -0.42
CA PRO A 26 -12.35 -10.16 -1.67
C PRO A 26 -11.96 -8.69 -1.96
N HIS A 27 -11.53 -7.94 -0.96
CA HIS A 27 -11.40 -6.47 -1.04
C HIS A 27 -9.96 -5.98 -1.14
N ARG A 28 -9.07 -6.64 -1.89
CA ARG A 28 -7.66 -6.19 -2.02
C ARG A 28 -7.51 -5.01 -2.95
N THR A 29 -8.18 -3.94 -2.62
CA THR A 29 -8.09 -2.68 -3.33
C THR A 29 -7.30 -1.67 -2.49
N TYR A 30 -6.35 -1.01 -3.11
CA TYR A 30 -5.60 0.10 -2.54
C TYR A 30 -6.12 1.39 -3.14
N VAL A 31 -6.36 2.39 -2.32
CA VAL A 31 -6.95 3.65 -2.78
C VAL A 31 -6.07 4.82 -2.39
N VAL A 32 -5.85 5.71 -3.33
CA VAL A 32 -5.18 6.99 -3.11
C VAL A 32 -6.11 8.11 -3.53
N GLU A 33 -6.40 9.02 -2.63
CA GLU A 33 -7.19 10.22 -2.89
C GLU A 33 -6.27 11.44 -2.90
N VAL A 34 -6.35 12.23 -3.97
CA VAL A 34 -5.60 13.47 -4.15
C VAL A 34 -6.59 14.63 -4.14
N GLU A 35 -6.54 15.46 -3.11
CA GLU A 35 -7.37 16.64 -2.98
C GLU A 35 -6.64 17.86 -3.54
N LEU A 36 -7.27 18.56 -4.49
CA LEU A 36 -6.75 19.74 -5.14
C LEU A 36 -7.37 21.01 -4.55
N LYS A 37 -6.76 22.17 -4.76
CA LYS A 37 -7.34 23.45 -4.35
C LYS A 37 -8.60 23.82 -5.12
N LYS A 38 -8.68 23.44 -6.39
CA LYS A 38 -9.78 23.80 -7.29
C LYS A 38 -10.60 22.57 -7.64
N ARG A 39 -11.88 22.80 -7.98
CA ARG A 39 -12.75 21.75 -8.51
C ARG A 39 -12.13 21.13 -9.76
N ILE A 40 -12.19 19.81 -9.82
CA ILE A 40 -11.69 19.03 -10.95
C ILE A 40 -12.58 19.24 -12.19
N ARG A 41 -11.94 19.28 -13.34
CA ARG A 41 -12.57 19.24 -14.66
C ARG A 41 -12.43 17.82 -15.20
N GLY A 42 -13.56 17.11 -15.28
CA GLY A 42 -13.59 15.71 -15.67
C GLY A 42 -13.08 15.45 -17.10
N ASP A 43 -13.37 16.39 -18.02
CA ASP A 43 -12.86 16.34 -19.40
C ASP A 43 -11.33 16.37 -19.45
N MET A 44 -10.70 17.23 -18.65
CA MET A 44 -9.25 17.32 -18.55
C MET A 44 -8.65 16.12 -17.80
N LEU A 45 -9.35 15.61 -16.79
CA LEU A 45 -8.87 14.43 -16.06
C LEU A 45 -8.89 13.18 -16.96
N GLN A 46 -9.92 13.01 -17.80
CA GLN A 46 -9.97 11.94 -18.80
C GLN A 46 -8.80 12.06 -19.79
N GLU A 47 -8.60 13.23 -20.37
CA GLU A 47 -7.50 13.47 -21.31
C GLU A 47 -6.14 13.23 -20.64
N ALA A 48 -5.98 13.60 -19.36
CA ALA A 48 -4.75 13.35 -18.59
C ALA A 48 -4.50 11.84 -18.36
N VAL A 49 -5.55 11.06 -18.11
CA VAL A 49 -5.47 9.58 -18.05
C VAL A 49 -5.06 9.01 -19.39
N ASP A 50 -5.68 9.46 -20.48
CA ASP A 50 -5.39 8.98 -21.84
C ASP A 50 -3.94 9.27 -22.24
N GLN A 51 -3.43 10.47 -21.95
CA GLN A 51 -2.02 10.82 -22.16
C GLN A 51 -1.09 9.98 -21.29
N THR A 52 -1.46 9.72 -20.04
CA THR A 52 -0.68 8.85 -19.15
C THR A 52 -0.58 7.43 -19.72
N LEU A 53 -1.67 6.88 -20.23
CA LEU A 53 -1.70 5.54 -20.84
C LEU A 53 -0.93 5.48 -22.17
N GLN A 54 -0.78 6.59 -22.91
CA GLN A 54 0.12 6.63 -24.07
C GLN A 54 1.57 6.39 -23.68
N ARG A 55 2.00 6.86 -22.50
CA ARG A 55 3.36 6.66 -21.98
C ARG A 55 3.52 5.37 -21.18
N MET A 56 2.49 4.95 -20.46
CA MET A 56 2.47 3.77 -19.59
C MET A 56 1.30 2.84 -19.94
N PRO A 57 1.29 2.24 -21.14
CA PRO A 57 0.16 1.42 -21.62
C PRO A 57 -0.10 0.19 -20.75
N TYR A 58 0.92 -0.28 -20.02
CA TYR A 58 0.81 -1.40 -19.11
C TYR A 58 -0.13 -1.14 -17.90
N PHE A 59 -0.47 0.11 -17.59
CA PHE A 59 -1.51 0.40 -16.58
C PHE A 59 -2.93 0.10 -17.08
N ALA A 60 -3.12 -0.04 -18.39
CA ALA A 60 -4.38 -0.51 -18.96
C ALA A 60 -4.51 -2.04 -18.98
N ASP A 61 -3.46 -2.80 -18.68
CA ASP A 61 -3.50 -4.26 -18.72
C ASP A 61 -4.59 -4.82 -17.78
N ALA A 62 -5.25 -5.89 -18.23
CA ALA A 62 -6.12 -6.72 -17.42
C ALA A 62 -5.34 -7.88 -16.80
N LEU A 63 -5.92 -8.52 -15.79
CA LEU A 63 -5.50 -9.85 -15.35
C LEU A 63 -6.43 -10.91 -15.96
N THR A 64 -5.87 -11.99 -16.44
CA THR A 64 -6.60 -13.15 -16.93
C THR A 64 -6.06 -14.43 -16.30
N GLU A 65 -6.88 -15.47 -16.26
CA GLU A 65 -6.50 -16.78 -15.74
C GLU A 65 -6.28 -17.75 -16.89
N LYS A 66 -5.28 -18.62 -16.75
CA LYS A 66 -5.08 -19.76 -17.64
C LYS A 66 -4.43 -20.90 -16.86
N ASP A 67 -5.07 -22.06 -16.88
CA ASP A 67 -4.57 -23.30 -16.25
C ASP A 67 -4.26 -23.13 -14.73
N GLY A 68 -5.05 -22.33 -14.04
CA GLY A 68 -4.89 -22.03 -12.62
C GLY A 68 -3.87 -20.93 -12.31
N ASP A 69 -3.17 -20.36 -13.30
CA ASP A 69 -2.22 -19.26 -13.14
C ASP A 69 -2.81 -17.93 -13.66
N PHE A 70 -2.33 -16.82 -13.08
CA PHE A 70 -2.75 -15.49 -13.48
C PHE A 70 -1.69 -14.81 -14.34
N PHE A 71 -2.17 -14.12 -15.37
CA PHE A 71 -1.35 -13.46 -16.37
C PHE A 71 -1.81 -12.01 -16.58
N TYR A 72 -0.86 -11.12 -16.84
CA TYR A 72 -1.18 -9.83 -17.44
C TYR A 72 -1.57 -10.03 -18.89
N ALA A 73 -2.56 -9.28 -19.34
CA ALA A 73 -3.09 -9.36 -20.70
C ALA A 73 -3.35 -7.96 -21.25
N VAL A 74 -3.08 -7.77 -22.55
CA VAL A 74 -3.35 -6.51 -23.25
C VAL A 74 -4.85 -6.25 -23.25
N ASN A 75 -5.27 -5.15 -22.67
CA ASN A 75 -6.66 -4.70 -22.64
C ASN A 75 -6.83 -3.46 -23.53
N PRO A 76 -7.49 -3.59 -24.69
CA PRO A 76 -7.69 -2.47 -25.62
C PRO A 76 -8.89 -1.58 -25.29
N LEU A 77 -9.65 -1.91 -24.23
CA LEU A 77 -10.82 -1.14 -23.83
C LEU A 77 -10.39 0.19 -23.19
N PRO A 78 -11.19 1.27 -23.30
CA PRO A 78 -10.86 2.55 -22.69
C PRO A 78 -10.90 2.47 -21.15
N MET A 79 -10.02 3.20 -20.50
CA MET A 79 -10.11 3.48 -19.06
C MET A 79 -10.93 4.76 -18.86
N GLU A 80 -12.20 4.60 -18.52
CA GLU A 80 -13.15 5.69 -18.40
C GLU A 80 -13.12 6.30 -16.99
N VAL A 81 -12.89 7.61 -16.91
CA VAL A 81 -12.96 8.39 -15.65
C VAL A 81 -14.43 8.70 -15.33
N ALA A 82 -14.85 8.52 -14.08
CA ALA A 82 -16.24 8.75 -13.68
C ALA A 82 -16.38 9.83 -12.59
N GLU A 83 -17.39 10.70 -12.72
CA GLU A 83 -17.78 11.63 -11.65
C GLU A 83 -18.70 10.90 -10.66
N THR A 84 -18.13 10.41 -9.57
CA THR A 84 -18.84 9.69 -8.52
C THR A 84 -18.01 9.58 -7.24
N LYS A 85 -18.67 9.48 -6.07
CA LYS A 85 -18.03 9.12 -4.80
C LYS A 85 -18.05 7.60 -4.55
N GLN A 86 -18.88 6.88 -5.31
CA GLN A 86 -18.99 5.44 -5.18
C GLN A 86 -17.86 4.75 -5.95
N ARG A 87 -16.99 4.03 -5.23
CA ARG A 87 -15.91 3.26 -5.85
C ARG A 87 -16.46 2.13 -6.70
N ARG A 88 -15.88 1.97 -7.87
CA ARG A 88 -16.22 0.89 -8.81
C ARG A 88 -15.38 -0.36 -8.51
N ARG A 89 -15.84 -1.50 -8.98
CA ARG A 89 -15.15 -2.80 -8.80
C ARG A 89 -13.99 -2.89 -9.80
N VAL A 90 -12.76 -2.73 -9.35
CA VAL A 90 -11.57 -2.87 -10.19
C VAL A 90 -11.45 -4.30 -10.73
N GLY A 91 -11.04 -4.44 -11.97
CA GLY A 91 -10.91 -5.74 -12.64
C GLY A 91 -12.26 -6.37 -13.05
N GLY A 92 -13.37 -5.64 -12.88
CA GLY A 92 -14.71 -6.05 -13.31
C GLY A 92 -15.20 -5.28 -14.54
N PRO A 93 -16.42 -5.59 -15.01
CA PRO A 93 -17.00 -4.94 -16.18
C PRO A 93 -17.21 -3.43 -16.01
N GLU A 94 -17.42 -2.97 -14.77
CA GLU A 94 -17.62 -1.56 -14.44
C GLU A 94 -16.39 -0.68 -14.73
N THR A 95 -15.22 -1.29 -14.76
CA THR A 95 -13.94 -0.66 -15.04
C THR A 95 -13.31 -1.17 -16.34
N ASN A 96 -14.13 -1.74 -17.25
CA ASN A 96 -13.63 -2.37 -18.46
C ASN A 96 -12.49 -3.38 -18.18
N TRP A 97 -12.57 -4.11 -17.04
CA TRP A 97 -11.56 -5.09 -16.54
C TRP A 97 -10.18 -4.52 -16.26
N HIS A 98 -10.01 -3.19 -16.22
CA HIS A 98 -8.76 -2.60 -15.77
C HIS A 98 -8.52 -2.87 -14.28
N CYS A 99 -7.28 -3.16 -13.92
CA CYS A 99 -6.87 -3.34 -12.52
C CYS A 99 -6.69 -2.02 -11.75
N VAL A 100 -6.84 -0.90 -12.45
CA VAL A 100 -6.81 0.47 -11.91
C VAL A 100 -8.09 1.18 -12.32
N ASP A 101 -8.60 2.02 -11.43
CA ASP A 101 -9.79 2.84 -11.65
C ASP A 101 -9.55 4.28 -11.23
N VAL A 102 -10.12 5.23 -11.95
CA VAL A 102 -10.04 6.66 -11.65
C VAL A 102 -11.45 7.25 -11.58
N ILE A 103 -11.81 7.75 -10.41
CA ILE A 103 -13.05 8.50 -10.19
C ILE A 103 -12.73 9.87 -9.59
N TRP A 104 -13.69 10.77 -9.66
CA TRP A 104 -13.53 12.08 -9.05
C TRP A 104 -14.85 12.65 -8.55
N TRP A 105 -14.76 13.59 -7.62
CA TRP A 105 -15.88 14.42 -7.16
C TRP A 105 -15.33 15.74 -6.63
N GLU A 106 -16.04 16.80 -6.88
CA GLU A 106 -15.64 18.13 -6.43
C GLU A 106 -14.16 18.45 -6.78
N ASN A 107 -13.27 18.45 -5.79
CA ASN A 107 -11.84 18.73 -5.92
C ASN A 107 -10.98 17.50 -5.59
N VAL A 108 -11.56 16.33 -5.47
CA VAL A 108 -10.87 15.08 -5.15
C VAL A 108 -10.81 14.15 -6.36
N ALA A 109 -9.62 13.71 -6.74
CA ALA A 109 -9.39 12.57 -7.63
C ALA A 109 -9.05 11.34 -6.79
N SER A 110 -9.72 10.23 -7.04
CA SER A 110 -9.52 8.96 -6.33
C SER A 110 -9.07 7.87 -7.29
N PHE A 111 -7.94 7.27 -6.96
CA PHE A 111 -7.30 6.21 -7.73
C PHE A 111 -7.42 4.91 -6.95
N SER A 112 -8.14 3.95 -7.49
CA SER A 112 -8.30 2.62 -6.91
C SER A 112 -7.49 1.61 -7.71
N MET A 113 -6.85 0.68 -7.03
CA MET A 113 -6.02 -0.33 -7.68
C MET A 113 -6.24 -1.69 -7.00
N PHE A 114 -6.35 -2.76 -7.79
CA PHE A 114 -6.19 -4.10 -7.25
C PHE A 114 -4.76 -4.32 -6.77
N HIS A 115 -4.56 -4.59 -5.47
CA HIS A 115 -3.21 -4.62 -4.85
C HIS A 115 -2.30 -5.76 -5.34
N GLY A 116 -2.83 -6.69 -6.10
CA GLY A 116 -2.04 -7.68 -6.82
C GLY A 116 -1.46 -7.19 -8.15
N PHE A 117 -1.80 -5.98 -8.58
CA PHE A 117 -1.31 -5.38 -9.82
C PHE A 117 0.03 -4.65 -9.63
N CYS A 118 0.11 -3.77 -8.64
CA CYS A 118 1.36 -3.12 -8.25
C CYS A 118 1.36 -2.77 -6.75
N ASP A 119 2.44 -2.20 -6.25
CA ASP A 119 2.49 -1.60 -4.91
C ASP A 119 2.13 -0.10 -4.93
N GLY A 120 2.10 0.52 -3.74
CA GLY A 120 1.78 1.95 -3.61
C GLY A 120 2.74 2.87 -4.37
N LEU A 121 4.04 2.55 -4.44
CA LEU A 121 5.00 3.32 -5.23
C LEU A 121 4.76 3.14 -6.74
N GLY A 122 4.39 1.92 -7.17
CA GLY A 122 4.00 1.67 -8.55
C GLY A 122 2.77 2.48 -8.95
N LEU A 123 1.74 2.53 -8.10
CA LEU A 123 0.55 3.35 -8.33
C LEU A 123 0.88 4.85 -8.35
N ASN A 124 1.80 5.31 -7.48
CA ASN A 124 2.21 6.72 -7.47
C ASN A 124 2.81 7.17 -8.82
N LEU A 125 3.52 6.29 -9.54
CA LEU A 125 4.02 6.62 -10.89
C LEU A 125 2.87 6.99 -11.84
N PHE A 126 1.75 6.26 -11.76
CA PHE A 126 0.56 6.54 -12.56
C PHE A 126 -0.11 7.84 -12.10
N ILE A 127 -0.33 8.00 -10.80
CA ILE A 127 -0.95 9.20 -10.21
C ILE A 127 -0.15 10.46 -10.56
N GLU A 128 1.16 10.44 -10.39
CA GLU A 128 2.05 11.56 -10.69
C GLU A 128 1.96 11.97 -12.15
N SER A 129 1.90 11.00 -13.06
CA SER A 129 1.73 11.26 -14.48
C SER A 129 0.36 11.87 -14.81
N VAL A 130 -0.73 11.31 -14.25
CA VAL A 130 -2.09 11.86 -14.45
C VAL A 130 -2.18 13.30 -13.93
N ILE A 131 -1.72 13.55 -12.72
CA ILE A 131 -1.76 14.89 -12.10
C ILE A 131 -0.88 15.88 -12.88
N TYR A 132 0.28 15.43 -13.37
CA TYR A 132 1.14 16.24 -14.24
C TYR A 132 0.39 16.68 -15.52
N HIS A 133 -0.18 15.72 -16.26
CA HIS A 133 -0.91 16.02 -17.49
C HIS A 133 -2.13 16.89 -17.22
N TYR A 134 -2.86 16.61 -16.12
CA TYR A 134 -4.00 17.41 -15.71
C TYR A 134 -3.63 18.90 -15.52
N PHE A 135 -2.55 19.21 -14.80
CA PHE A 135 -2.12 20.58 -14.59
C PHE A 135 -1.55 21.22 -15.87
N CYS A 136 -0.87 20.45 -16.72
CA CYS A 136 -0.45 20.95 -18.04
C CYS A 136 -1.66 21.38 -18.88
N LEU A 137 -2.73 20.61 -18.90
CA LEU A 137 -3.98 20.92 -19.61
C LEU A 137 -4.70 22.11 -18.96
N GLN A 138 -4.85 22.09 -17.63
CA GLN A 138 -5.56 23.13 -16.91
C GLN A 138 -4.93 24.52 -17.11
N ASP A 139 -3.62 24.60 -17.09
CA ASP A 139 -2.89 25.86 -17.13
C ASP A 139 -2.41 26.23 -18.55
N GLY A 140 -2.66 25.34 -19.54
CA GLY A 140 -2.29 25.54 -20.95
C GLY A 140 -0.78 25.67 -21.16
N LYS A 141 0.04 25.06 -20.27
CA LYS A 141 1.50 25.11 -20.34
C LYS A 141 2.12 23.73 -20.05
N LYS A 142 3.31 23.48 -20.58
CA LYS A 142 4.09 22.29 -20.22
C LYS A 142 4.98 22.62 -19.02
N TYR A 143 4.82 21.84 -17.95
CA TYR A 143 5.70 21.87 -16.79
C TYR A 143 6.96 21.01 -17.01
N GLU A 144 7.98 21.23 -16.22
CA GLU A 144 9.13 20.33 -16.16
C GLU A 144 8.70 19.01 -15.48
N ALA A 145 8.95 17.89 -16.15
CA ALA A 145 8.49 16.59 -15.67
C ALA A 145 9.27 16.06 -14.44
N ASN A 146 10.55 16.46 -14.27
CA ASN A 146 11.36 16.13 -13.09
C ASN A 146 11.31 14.67 -12.65
N GLY A 147 11.43 13.73 -13.60
CA GLY A 147 11.36 12.28 -13.33
C GLY A 147 9.95 11.67 -13.44
N ILE A 148 8.90 12.46 -13.62
CA ILE A 148 7.56 11.98 -13.91
C ILE A 148 7.54 11.31 -15.30
N ARG A 149 6.85 10.18 -15.40
CA ARG A 149 6.68 9.43 -16.65
C ARG A 149 5.61 10.08 -17.54
N ALA A 150 5.93 11.26 -18.06
CA ALA A 150 5.02 12.01 -18.95
C ALA A 150 5.18 11.57 -20.41
N VAL A 151 4.18 11.89 -21.24
CA VAL A 151 4.25 11.68 -22.71
C VAL A 151 5.52 12.29 -23.27
N GLY A 152 6.23 11.51 -24.09
CA GLY A 152 7.53 11.90 -24.68
C GLY A 152 8.74 11.63 -23.78
N SER A 153 8.55 11.20 -22.53
CA SER A 153 9.68 10.72 -21.71
C SER A 153 10.11 9.32 -22.17
N PRO A 154 11.40 8.96 -22.07
CA PRO A 154 11.89 7.66 -22.52
C PRO A 154 11.30 6.52 -21.69
N ILE A 155 11.04 5.38 -22.35
CA ILE A 155 10.71 4.13 -21.65
C ILE A 155 12.00 3.61 -21.03
N LEU A 156 11.97 3.40 -19.72
CA LEU A 156 13.15 2.93 -18.98
C LEU A 156 13.23 1.39 -19.01
N PRO A 157 14.44 0.82 -19.06
CA PRO A 157 14.58 -0.63 -18.98
C PRO A 157 13.96 -1.19 -17.70
N GLY A 158 13.21 -2.28 -17.82
CA GLY A 158 12.65 -3.01 -16.67
C GLY A 158 11.43 -2.38 -16.02
N GLU A 159 10.73 -1.42 -16.66
CA GLU A 159 9.50 -0.84 -16.12
C GLU A 159 8.43 -1.90 -15.82
N GLU A 160 8.33 -2.95 -16.64
CA GLU A 160 7.36 -4.05 -16.49
C GLU A 160 7.98 -5.30 -15.86
N THR A 161 9.26 -5.30 -15.50
CA THR A 161 9.90 -6.49 -14.90
C THR A 161 9.30 -6.84 -13.55
N ASP A 162 8.86 -8.09 -13.38
CA ASP A 162 8.44 -8.61 -12.07
C ASP A 162 9.65 -9.14 -11.30
N PRO A 163 10.09 -8.47 -10.22
CA PRO A 163 11.28 -8.89 -9.48
C PRO A 163 11.12 -10.24 -8.79
N TYR A 164 9.89 -10.70 -8.53
CA TYR A 164 9.64 -11.98 -7.88
C TYR A 164 9.62 -13.17 -8.86
N ALA A 165 9.63 -12.91 -10.17
CA ALA A 165 9.83 -13.93 -11.19
C ALA A 165 11.27 -14.50 -11.20
N GLN A 166 12.22 -13.77 -10.61
CA GLN A 166 13.63 -14.15 -10.54
C GLN A 166 13.96 -14.94 -9.27
N THR A 167 15.11 -15.61 -9.28
CA THR A 167 15.72 -16.24 -8.10
C THR A 167 17.04 -15.54 -7.79
N TYR A 168 17.20 -15.14 -6.54
CA TYR A 168 18.36 -14.39 -6.07
C TYR A 168 19.26 -15.25 -5.19
N PRO A 169 20.60 -15.09 -5.23
CA PRO A 169 21.48 -15.75 -4.29
C PRO A 169 21.29 -15.18 -2.88
N VAL A 170 21.14 -16.07 -1.89
CA VAL A 170 21.04 -15.75 -0.45
C VAL A 170 22.08 -16.58 0.28
N PRO A 171 22.80 -16.05 1.30
CA PRO A 171 23.72 -16.82 2.12
C PRO A 171 23.06 -18.05 2.77
N GLU A 172 23.78 -19.16 2.86
CA GLU A 172 23.27 -20.40 3.45
C GLU A 172 22.93 -20.27 4.94
N ASP A 173 23.67 -19.43 5.65
CA ASP A 173 23.52 -19.11 7.07
C ASP A 173 22.53 -17.97 7.36
N PHE A 174 21.73 -17.55 6.38
CA PHE A 174 20.77 -16.46 6.55
C PHE A 174 19.76 -16.77 7.67
N ASN A 175 19.74 -15.91 8.69
CA ASN A 175 18.90 -16.12 9.87
C ASN A 175 17.42 -15.77 9.60
N MET A 176 16.57 -16.80 9.64
CA MET A 176 15.14 -16.72 9.40
C MET A 176 14.29 -16.52 10.67
N ALA A 177 14.87 -16.50 11.86
CA ALA A 177 14.13 -16.50 13.13
C ALA A 177 13.16 -15.32 13.26
N ALA A 178 13.50 -14.15 12.68
CA ALA A 178 12.62 -12.98 12.68
C ALA A 178 11.31 -13.18 11.90
N PHE A 179 11.22 -14.18 11.02
CA PHE A 179 10.04 -14.48 10.20
C PHE A 179 9.12 -15.53 10.78
N SER A 180 9.58 -16.28 11.76
CA SER A 180 8.78 -17.29 12.47
C SER A 180 8.27 -16.81 13.81
N ALA A 181 8.63 -15.59 14.25
CA ALA A 181 8.17 -15.02 15.50
C ALA A 181 6.70 -14.62 15.42
N GLU A 182 5.94 -14.98 16.43
CA GLU A 182 4.58 -14.47 16.66
C GLU A 182 4.66 -13.23 17.54
N TYR A 183 3.77 -12.28 17.25
CA TYR A 183 3.70 -11.00 17.94
C TYR A 183 2.32 -10.80 18.56
N TYR A 184 2.21 -9.82 19.44
CA TYR A 184 0.96 -9.49 20.11
C TYR A 184 -0.16 -9.22 19.10
N HIS A 185 -1.26 -9.93 19.25
CA HIS A 185 -2.47 -9.71 18.49
C HIS A 185 -3.41 -8.75 19.25
N LEU A 186 -4.02 -7.80 18.55
CA LEU A 186 -4.97 -6.89 19.14
C LEU A 186 -6.31 -7.62 19.33
N PRO A 187 -6.81 -7.82 20.59
CA PRO A 187 -8.02 -8.60 20.82
C PRO A 187 -9.26 -8.06 20.11
N GLU A 188 -9.35 -6.74 19.92
CA GLU A 188 -10.48 -6.10 19.24
C GLU A 188 -10.62 -6.51 17.77
N ALA A 189 -9.54 -7.01 17.17
CA ALA A 189 -9.56 -7.51 15.80
C ALA A 189 -10.22 -8.88 15.64
N ASP A 190 -10.50 -9.57 16.73
CA ASP A 190 -11.28 -10.84 16.74
C ASP A 190 -12.76 -10.60 16.43
N GLU A 191 -13.24 -9.36 16.60
CA GLU A 191 -14.58 -8.91 16.24
C GLU A 191 -14.54 -7.94 15.04
N PRO A 192 -14.28 -8.44 13.81
CA PRO A 192 -14.13 -7.58 12.66
C PRO A 192 -15.46 -7.03 12.17
N MET A 193 -15.41 -5.82 11.62
CA MET A 193 -16.55 -5.18 10.96
C MET A 193 -16.56 -5.53 9.46
N ASP A 194 -17.71 -5.27 8.82
CA ASP A 194 -17.91 -5.31 7.37
C ASP A 194 -17.38 -4.06 6.64
N ARG A 195 -16.89 -3.07 7.42
CA ARG A 195 -16.41 -1.77 6.94
C ARG A 195 -15.10 -1.39 7.62
N MET A 196 -14.36 -0.49 7.01
CA MET A 196 -13.17 0.11 7.60
C MET A 196 -13.54 1.41 8.32
N MET A 197 -12.93 1.62 9.47
CA MET A 197 -12.95 2.89 10.19
C MET A 197 -11.63 3.61 9.94
N ALA A 198 -11.67 4.90 9.62
CA ALA A 198 -10.47 5.72 9.43
C ALA A 198 -10.51 6.94 10.33
N MET A 199 -9.49 7.11 11.14
CA MET A 199 -9.24 8.31 11.93
C MET A 199 -8.21 9.16 11.21
N PRO A 200 -8.63 10.24 10.53
CA PRO A 200 -7.69 11.16 9.88
C PRO A 200 -7.16 12.16 10.90
N LEU A 201 -5.85 12.38 10.86
CA LEU A 201 -5.23 13.47 11.59
C LEU A 201 -4.09 14.10 10.79
N ARG A 202 -3.75 15.35 11.11
CA ARG A 202 -2.61 16.03 10.50
C ARG A 202 -1.73 16.69 11.54
N ILE A 203 -0.43 16.65 11.29
CA ILE A 203 0.60 17.23 12.14
C ILE A 203 1.46 18.14 11.28
N ARG A 204 1.80 19.33 11.75
CA ARG A 204 2.72 20.22 11.00
C ARG A 204 4.05 19.50 10.78
N GLU A 205 4.47 19.40 9.52
CA GLU A 205 5.65 18.64 9.12
C GLU A 205 6.91 19.12 9.85
N ASN A 206 7.15 20.43 9.89
CA ASN A 206 8.33 20.99 10.53
C ASN A 206 8.37 20.72 12.04
N ASP A 207 7.22 20.73 12.73
CA ASP A 207 7.16 20.51 14.17
C ASP A 207 7.41 19.02 14.49
N PHE A 208 6.77 18.13 13.74
CA PHE A 208 6.99 16.69 13.92
C PHE A 208 8.42 16.29 13.54
N MET A 209 8.96 16.82 12.43
CA MET A 209 10.34 16.53 12.03
C MET A 209 11.37 17.06 13.03
N ARG A 210 11.11 18.20 13.69
CA ARG A 210 11.95 18.67 14.78
C ARG A 210 11.96 17.68 15.93
N PHE A 211 10.78 17.26 16.42
CA PHE A 211 10.62 16.28 17.48
C PHE A 211 11.30 14.93 17.14
N VAL A 212 11.09 14.45 15.91
CA VAL A 212 11.70 13.21 15.40
C VAL A 212 13.23 13.29 15.40
N LYS A 213 13.80 14.42 14.94
CA LYS A 213 15.27 14.63 14.90
C LYS A 213 15.88 14.76 16.30
N GLU A 214 15.23 15.48 17.21
CA GLU A 214 15.65 15.60 18.61
C GLU A 214 15.73 14.23 19.30
N ASN A 215 14.82 13.32 18.91
CA ASN A 215 14.81 11.93 19.40
C ASN A 215 15.56 10.95 18.48
N LYS A 216 16.43 11.42 17.56
CA LYS A 216 17.28 10.61 16.66
C LYS A 216 16.53 9.57 15.81
N GLY A 217 15.25 9.80 15.55
CA GLY A 217 14.35 8.88 14.85
C GLY A 217 14.21 9.15 13.36
N THR A 218 13.22 8.44 12.80
CA THR A 218 12.56 8.71 11.53
C THR A 218 11.05 8.82 11.80
N PRO A 219 10.24 9.42 10.92
CA PRO A 219 8.79 9.46 11.13
C PRO A 219 8.19 8.09 11.46
N ALA A 220 8.52 7.06 10.69
CA ALA A 220 8.00 5.71 10.89
C ALA A 220 8.43 5.08 12.23
N THR A 221 9.72 5.23 12.64
CA THR A 221 10.19 4.69 13.92
C THR A 221 9.59 5.43 15.10
N MET A 222 9.40 6.75 15.00
CA MET A 222 8.73 7.52 16.04
C MET A 222 7.26 7.10 16.20
N LEU A 223 6.51 7.00 15.08
CA LEU A 223 5.13 6.53 15.12
C LEU A 223 5.03 5.12 15.71
N HIS A 224 5.99 4.24 15.38
CA HIS A 224 6.03 2.90 15.98
C HIS A 224 6.17 2.96 17.50
N ILE A 225 7.10 3.73 18.04
CA ILE A 225 7.30 3.84 19.49
C ILE A 225 6.06 4.40 20.16
N LEU A 226 5.47 5.48 19.63
CA LEU A 226 4.27 6.09 20.21
C LEU A 226 3.06 5.13 20.14
N MET A 227 2.89 4.39 19.05
CA MET A 227 1.81 3.40 18.95
C MET A 227 2.06 2.18 19.85
N ALA A 228 3.31 1.72 20.00
CA ALA A 228 3.63 0.66 20.96
C ALA A 228 3.30 1.07 22.40
N HIS A 229 3.61 2.31 22.78
CA HIS A 229 3.21 2.87 24.08
C HIS A 229 1.68 2.94 24.22
N ALA A 230 0.95 3.28 23.14
CA ALA A 230 -0.50 3.30 23.15
C ALA A 230 -1.08 1.90 23.37
N VAL A 231 -0.58 0.89 22.66
CA VAL A 231 -0.98 -0.52 22.84
C VAL A 231 -0.71 -0.99 24.27
N GLN A 232 0.44 -0.64 24.86
CA GLN A 232 0.77 -0.99 26.24
C GLN A 232 -0.07 -0.25 27.26
N ALA A 233 -0.50 0.98 26.98
CA ALA A 233 -1.40 1.73 27.87
C ALA A 233 -2.80 1.09 27.91
N VAL A 234 -3.26 0.56 26.80
CA VAL A 234 -4.54 -0.18 26.71
C VAL A 234 -4.42 -1.56 27.35
N HIS A 235 -3.28 -2.25 27.16
CA HIS A 235 -3.03 -3.61 27.68
C HIS A 235 -1.78 -3.66 28.54
N PRO A 236 -1.80 -3.09 29.77
CA PRO A 236 -0.62 -2.99 30.64
C PRO A 236 -0.09 -4.35 31.10
N GLU A 237 -0.93 -5.39 31.12
CA GLU A 237 -0.57 -6.78 31.47
C GLU A 237 0.06 -7.56 30.31
N ASN A 238 0.04 -7.03 29.09
CA ASN A 238 0.61 -7.74 27.95
C ASN A 238 2.12 -7.90 28.06
N GLY A 239 2.59 -9.16 28.13
CA GLY A 239 4.02 -9.53 28.14
C GLY A 239 4.57 -9.89 26.75
N GLN A 240 3.75 -9.94 25.69
CA GLN A 240 4.21 -10.29 24.34
C GLN A 240 4.84 -9.08 23.63
N THR A 241 5.69 -9.37 22.67
CA THR A 241 6.32 -8.34 21.84
C THR A 241 5.29 -7.69 20.91
N VAL A 242 5.16 -6.37 21.00
CA VAL A 242 4.43 -5.57 20.01
C VAL A 242 5.31 -5.36 18.79
N ALA A 243 4.81 -5.53 17.59
CA ALA A 243 5.60 -5.30 16.38
C ALA A 243 4.83 -4.55 15.29
N ALA A 244 5.49 -3.55 14.73
CA ALA A 244 5.02 -2.94 13.49
C ALA A 244 5.54 -3.71 12.28
N MET A 245 4.69 -3.91 11.27
CA MET A 245 5.14 -4.17 9.92
C MET A 245 5.39 -2.84 9.21
N LEU A 246 6.55 -2.73 8.57
CA LEU A 246 6.96 -1.56 7.79
C LEU A 246 7.18 -2.01 6.34
N PRO A 247 6.27 -1.68 5.42
CA PRO A 247 6.51 -1.88 3.99
C PRO A 247 7.73 -1.05 3.56
N ALA A 248 8.68 -1.69 2.89
CA ALA A 248 9.87 -1.02 2.41
C ALA A 248 10.17 -1.41 0.97
N SER A 249 10.41 -0.43 0.11
CA SER A 249 10.79 -0.70 -1.27
C SER A 249 12.12 -1.45 -1.33
N SER A 250 12.12 -2.58 -2.00
CA SER A 250 13.29 -3.40 -2.29
C SER A 250 13.88 -3.14 -3.68
N ARG A 251 13.29 -2.21 -4.47
CA ARG A 251 13.66 -1.95 -5.87
C ARG A 251 15.15 -1.79 -6.06
N LYS A 252 15.78 -0.89 -5.33
CA LYS A 252 17.23 -0.63 -5.40
C LYS A 252 18.06 -1.85 -4.96
N LEU A 253 17.60 -2.60 -3.96
CA LEU A 253 18.31 -3.76 -3.41
C LEU A 253 18.24 -4.97 -4.35
N LEU A 254 17.24 -5.04 -5.21
CA LEU A 254 17.03 -6.10 -6.19
C LEU A 254 17.42 -5.71 -7.63
N GLY A 255 17.90 -4.48 -7.86
CA GLY A 255 18.23 -3.98 -9.20
C GLY A 255 17.00 -3.81 -10.10
N ALA A 256 15.87 -3.46 -9.52
CA ALA A 256 14.57 -3.31 -10.19
C ALA A 256 14.00 -1.88 -10.01
N GLU A 257 14.86 -0.87 -10.09
CA GLU A 257 14.52 0.52 -9.74
C GLU A 257 13.34 1.07 -10.55
N ASN A 258 13.20 0.63 -11.78
CA ASN A 258 12.20 1.18 -12.70
C ASN A 258 10.85 0.44 -12.66
N THR A 259 10.75 -0.72 -12.02
CA THR A 259 9.51 -1.50 -12.07
C THR A 259 8.33 -0.76 -11.43
N PHE A 260 7.17 -0.82 -12.08
CA PHE A 260 5.91 -0.43 -11.45
C PHE A 260 5.32 -1.54 -10.58
N LYS A 261 5.72 -2.79 -10.82
CA LYS A 261 5.16 -3.97 -10.13
C LYS A 261 5.52 -3.98 -8.65
N ASN A 262 4.84 -4.82 -7.90
CA ASN A 262 5.11 -4.96 -6.47
C ASN A 262 6.57 -5.36 -6.22
N CYS A 263 7.25 -4.54 -5.43
CA CYS A 263 8.64 -4.75 -5.02
C CYS A 263 8.85 -4.31 -3.55
N VAL A 264 7.89 -4.68 -2.68
CA VAL A 264 7.88 -4.27 -1.27
C VAL A 264 8.25 -5.44 -0.39
N GLY A 265 9.31 -5.24 0.43
CA GLY A 265 9.65 -6.12 1.54
C GLY A 265 8.88 -5.73 2.79
N ALA A 266 8.29 -6.72 3.47
CA ALA A 266 7.62 -6.53 4.76
C ALA A 266 8.65 -6.64 5.90
N LEU A 267 9.21 -5.52 6.34
CA LEU A 267 10.13 -5.47 7.48
C LEU A 267 9.35 -5.47 8.78
N ARG A 268 9.87 -6.12 9.81
CA ARG A 268 9.28 -6.15 11.14
C ARG A 268 10.12 -5.38 12.12
N LEU A 269 9.48 -4.50 12.87
CA LEU A 269 10.11 -3.69 13.89
C LEU A 269 9.51 -4.05 15.25
N PRO A 270 10.22 -4.88 16.07
CA PRO A 270 9.71 -5.31 17.36
C PRO A 270 9.95 -4.24 18.44
N TYR A 271 8.97 -4.09 19.32
CA TYR A 271 9.06 -3.40 20.59
C TYR A 271 8.99 -4.44 21.72
N ARG A 272 10.13 -4.81 22.28
CA ARG A 272 10.22 -5.70 23.45
C ARG A 272 10.17 -4.88 24.72
N ARG A 273 9.07 -5.00 25.46
CA ARG A 273 8.83 -4.20 26.66
C ARG A 273 9.97 -4.29 27.67
N GLU A 274 10.45 -5.49 27.99
CA GLU A 274 11.53 -5.73 28.94
C GLU A 274 12.84 -4.98 28.65
N GLU A 275 13.11 -4.76 27.37
CA GLU A 275 14.27 -4.03 26.88
C GLU A 275 13.97 -2.53 26.79
N MET A 276 12.86 -2.18 26.12
CA MET A 276 12.58 -0.83 25.69
C MET A 276 12.12 0.10 26.82
N ASP A 277 11.37 -0.40 27.82
CA ASP A 277 10.87 0.42 28.93
C ASP A 277 11.99 0.93 29.86
N LYS A 278 13.19 0.37 29.77
CA LYS A 278 14.40 0.84 30.51
C LYS A 278 15.07 2.03 29.85
N LEU A 279 14.68 2.35 28.62
CA LEU A 279 15.31 3.36 27.77
C LEU A 279 14.48 4.64 27.76
N SER A 280 15.14 5.78 27.62
CA SER A 280 14.47 7.05 27.31
C SER A 280 13.84 6.99 25.91
N LEU A 281 12.89 7.88 25.63
CA LEU A 281 12.25 7.95 24.30
C LEU A 281 13.26 8.05 23.15
N MET A 282 14.31 8.86 23.36
CA MET A 282 15.37 9.03 22.36
C MET A 282 16.13 7.71 22.13
N GLU A 283 16.46 6.98 23.18
CA GLU A 283 17.17 5.70 23.07
C GLU A 283 16.28 4.63 22.44
N GLN A 284 14.99 4.57 22.80
CA GLN A 284 14.01 3.68 22.17
C GLN A 284 13.91 3.92 20.66
N THR A 285 13.80 5.19 20.27
CA THR A 285 13.67 5.56 18.85
C THR A 285 14.96 5.30 18.08
N GLN A 286 16.11 5.57 18.70
CA GLN A 286 17.42 5.22 18.12
C GLN A 286 17.57 3.71 17.94
N ARG A 287 17.20 2.92 18.95
CA ARG A 287 17.25 1.45 18.88
C ARG A 287 16.32 0.90 17.78
N ALA A 288 15.10 1.42 17.69
CA ALA A 288 14.17 1.08 16.61
C ALA A 288 14.75 1.38 15.21
N ARG A 289 15.42 2.54 15.08
CA ARG A 289 16.09 2.91 13.82
C ARG A 289 17.26 1.99 13.46
N GLU A 290 18.02 1.54 14.45
CA GLU A 290 19.11 0.58 14.24
C GLU A 290 18.57 -0.78 13.77
N LEU A 291 17.54 -1.32 14.44
CA LEU A 291 16.87 -2.56 14.05
C LEU A 291 16.32 -2.49 12.64
N LEU A 292 15.67 -1.37 12.28
CA LEU A 292 15.17 -1.16 10.94
C LEU A 292 16.29 -1.15 9.88
N ARG A 293 17.40 -0.47 10.19
CA ARG A 293 18.56 -0.42 9.28
C ARG A 293 19.20 -1.79 9.10
N GLU A 294 19.32 -2.57 10.17
CA GLU A 294 19.84 -3.93 10.14
C GLU A 294 18.95 -4.86 9.28
N SER A 295 17.64 -4.69 9.38
CA SER A 295 16.66 -5.48 8.61
C SER A 295 16.59 -5.07 7.13
N LYS A 296 16.90 -3.81 6.79
CA LYS A 296 16.82 -3.28 5.43
C LYS A 296 18.13 -3.47 4.68
N ASN A 297 18.42 -4.70 4.28
CA ASN A 297 19.63 -5.05 3.55
C ASN A 297 19.31 -5.92 2.31
N ALA A 298 20.31 -6.13 1.44
CA ALA A 298 20.14 -6.84 0.18
C ALA A 298 19.77 -8.32 0.37
N ASP A 299 20.35 -9.01 1.37
CA ASP A 299 20.09 -10.43 1.60
C ASP A 299 18.67 -10.65 2.10
N MET A 300 18.17 -9.76 2.96
CA MET A 300 16.78 -9.75 3.38
C MET A 300 15.83 -9.53 2.19
N ALA A 301 16.12 -8.56 1.33
CA ALA A 301 15.30 -8.29 0.15
C ALA A 301 15.27 -9.49 -0.80
N ARG A 302 16.41 -10.12 -1.06
CA ARG A 302 16.56 -11.34 -1.88
C ARG A 302 15.81 -12.53 -1.27
N PHE A 303 15.95 -12.72 0.04
CA PHE A 303 15.25 -13.77 0.77
C PHE A 303 13.72 -13.61 0.65
N LEU A 304 13.20 -12.43 0.87
CA LEU A 304 11.76 -12.14 0.77
C LEU A 304 11.25 -12.35 -0.67
N ALA A 305 12.01 -11.91 -1.66
CA ALA A 305 11.69 -12.13 -3.07
C ALA A 305 11.66 -13.63 -3.41
N ASN A 306 12.68 -14.38 -2.99
CA ASN A 306 12.75 -15.83 -3.20
C ASN A 306 11.62 -16.57 -2.48
N ARG A 307 11.27 -16.16 -1.25
CA ARG A 307 10.18 -16.77 -0.48
C ARG A 307 8.86 -16.62 -1.21
N LEU A 308 8.55 -15.43 -1.71
CA LEU A 308 7.32 -15.18 -2.44
C LEU A 308 7.31 -15.89 -3.79
N GLY A 309 8.29 -15.62 -4.66
CA GLY A 309 8.37 -16.25 -5.97
C GLY A 309 8.53 -17.79 -5.91
N GLY A 310 9.23 -18.30 -4.88
CA GLY A 310 9.35 -19.72 -4.62
C GLY A 310 8.03 -20.37 -4.18
N ALA A 311 7.22 -19.67 -3.38
CA ALA A 311 5.89 -20.13 -2.99
C ALA A 311 4.97 -20.27 -4.22
N VAL A 312 4.98 -19.26 -5.10
CA VAL A 312 4.23 -19.28 -6.37
C VAL A 312 4.60 -20.49 -7.21
N ARG A 313 5.91 -20.68 -7.46
CA ARG A 313 6.39 -21.81 -8.26
C ARG A 313 6.07 -23.17 -7.65
N LYS A 314 6.22 -23.32 -6.32
CA LYS A 314 5.91 -24.57 -5.62
C LYS A 314 4.41 -24.88 -5.64
N VAL A 315 3.58 -23.89 -5.33
CA VAL A 315 2.12 -24.06 -5.33
C VAL A 315 1.65 -24.38 -6.76
N GLY A 316 2.13 -23.67 -7.77
CA GLY A 316 1.80 -23.94 -9.17
C GLY A 316 2.23 -25.32 -9.68
N ALA A 317 3.34 -25.86 -9.17
CA ALA A 317 3.81 -27.21 -9.57
C ALA A 317 2.97 -28.36 -8.99
N VAL A 318 2.26 -28.14 -7.87
CA VAL A 318 1.54 -29.20 -7.12
C VAL A 318 0.03 -28.99 -7.13
N MET A 319 -0.43 -27.73 -7.17
CA MET A 319 -1.84 -27.34 -7.12
C MET A 319 -2.28 -26.83 -8.50
N HIS A 320 -3.31 -27.43 -9.06
CA HIS A 320 -3.74 -27.16 -10.45
C HIS A 320 -5.00 -26.33 -10.54
N THR A 321 -5.74 -26.17 -9.45
CA THR A 321 -6.98 -25.39 -9.43
C THR A 321 -6.83 -24.13 -8.55
N TYR A 322 -7.64 -23.13 -8.84
CA TYR A 322 -7.72 -21.91 -8.02
C TYR A 322 -8.04 -22.23 -6.55
N ALA A 323 -9.03 -23.11 -6.30
CA ALA A 323 -9.47 -23.47 -4.96
C ALA A 323 -8.36 -24.16 -4.13
N GLU A 324 -7.57 -25.04 -4.74
CA GLU A 324 -6.42 -25.69 -4.07
C GLU A 324 -5.37 -24.67 -3.65
N ARG A 325 -5.03 -23.74 -4.55
CA ARG A 325 -4.05 -22.67 -4.29
C ARG A 325 -4.53 -21.71 -3.21
N GLN A 326 -5.83 -21.35 -3.24
CA GLN A 326 -6.48 -20.52 -2.23
C GLN A 326 -6.39 -21.15 -0.84
N ALA A 327 -6.75 -22.44 -0.70
CA ALA A 327 -6.72 -23.15 0.57
C ALA A 327 -5.31 -23.15 1.21
N VAL A 328 -4.26 -23.34 0.42
CA VAL A 328 -2.87 -23.32 0.90
C VAL A 328 -2.45 -21.94 1.37
N LEU A 329 -2.80 -20.90 0.63
CA LEU A 329 -2.41 -19.53 0.97
C LEU A 329 -3.21 -18.95 2.14
N ASP A 330 -4.48 -19.30 2.26
CA ASP A 330 -5.30 -18.94 3.42
C ASP A 330 -4.81 -19.60 4.70
N PHE A 331 -4.42 -20.88 4.62
CA PHE A 331 -3.79 -21.55 5.76
C PHE A 331 -2.50 -20.86 6.21
N SER A 332 -1.65 -20.45 5.27
CA SER A 332 -0.40 -19.73 5.58
C SER A 332 -0.61 -18.32 6.16
N ALA A 333 -1.79 -17.75 5.98
CA ALA A 333 -2.12 -16.38 6.43
C ALA A 333 -2.60 -16.33 7.90
N LYS A 334 -2.81 -17.49 8.56
CA LYS A 334 -3.35 -17.55 9.93
C LYS A 334 -2.38 -17.17 11.05
N SER A 335 -1.12 -16.89 10.73
CA SER A 335 -0.11 -16.52 11.74
C SER A 335 -0.10 -15.01 12.01
N HIS A 336 0.02 -14.63 13.29
CA HIS A 336 0.10 -13.24 13.73
C HIS A 336 1.54 -12.71 13.56
N PHE A 337 1.86 -12.24 12.36
CA PHE A 337 3.22 -11.80 12.01
C PHE A 337 3.56 -10.37 12.43
N ASN A 338 2.59 -9.59 12.87
CA ASN A 338 2.75 -8.20 13.37
C ASN A 338 1.49 -7.77 14.12
N THR A 339 1.63 -6.80 14.99
CA THR A 339 0.52 -6.20 15.75
C THR A 339 -0.26 -5.21 14.88
N TYR A 340 0.44 -4.35 14.15
CA TYR A 340 -0.12 -3.36 13.23
C TYR A 340 0.87 -3.05 12.10
N MET A 341 0.44 -2.27 11.13
CA MET A 341 1.29 -1.79 10.04
C MET A 341 1.46 -0.27 10.10
N ILE A 342 2.66 0.21 9.74
CA ILE A 342 2.90 1.63 9.46
C ILE A 342 3.42 1.74 8.05
N ASP A 343 2.67 2.41 7.19
CA ASP A 343 3.02 2.60 5.78
C ASP A 343 3.34 4.08 5.52
N TYR A 344 4.62 4.37 5.35
CA TYR A 344 5.09 5.71 4.99
C TYR A 344 5.34 5.77 3.49
N VAL A 345 4.36 6.25 2.75
CA VAL A 345 4.40 6.31 1.28
C VAL A 345 5.16 7.53 0.75
N GLY A 346 5.45 8.51 1.62
CA GLY A 346 6.15 9.74 1.24
C GLY A 346 5.22 10.80 0.65
N SER A 347 5.76 11.60 -0.27
CA SER A 347 5.03 12.65 -1.00
C SER A 347 4.94 12.27 -2.47
N LEU A 348 3.86 12.68 -3.14
CA LEU A 348 3.79 12.63 -4.60
C LEU A 348 4.79 13.62 -5.21
N ASN A 349 5.42 13.22 -6.31
CA ASN A 349 6.23 14.13 -7.10
C ASN A 349 5.31 15.06 -7.93
N ALA A 350 5.19 16.30 -7.52
CA ALA A 350 4.28 17.27 -8.14
C ALA A 350 4.99 18.52 -8.70
N GLY A 351 6.31 18.60 -8.60
CA GLY A 351 7.09 19.70 -9.17
C GLY A 351 6.53 21.10 -8.83
N GLU A 352 6.41 21.97 -9.83
CA GLU A 352 5.97 23.37 -9.67
C GLU A 352 4.51 23.52 -9.21
N TYR A 353 3.64 22.52 -9.45
CA TYR A 353 2.24 22.56 -9.05
C TYR A 353 1.96 21.87 -7.70
N ALA A 354 3.01 21.49 -6.96
CA ALA A 354 2.87 20.85 -5.65
C ALA A 354 1.98 21.66 -4.68
N SER A 355 2.03 22.99 -4.77
CA SER A 355 1.20 23.86 -3.95
C SER A 355 -0.30 23.76 -4.26
N GLU A 356 -0.70 23.21 -5.41
CA GLU A 356 -2.10 23.00 -5.78
C GLU A 356 -2.70 21.74 -5.17
N ILE A 357 -1.87 20.84 -4.63
CA ILE A 357 -2.32 19.63 -3.91
C ILE A 357 -2.46 19.98 -2.42
N VAL A 358 -3.66 19.83 -1.89
CA VAL A 358 -4.00 20.15 -0.50
C VAL A 358 -3.71 18.97 0.42
N LYS A 359 -4.11 17.76 -0.01
CA LYS A 359 -4.02 16.54 0.80
C LYS A 359 -3.85 15.32 -0.10
N THR A 360 -3.08 14.37 0.36
CA THR A 360 -3.02 13.02 -0.22
C THR A 360 -3.36 12.02 0.87
N ARG A 361 -4.38 11.19 0.64
CA ARG A 361 -4.82 10.13 1.56
C ARG A 361 -4.54 8.77 0.96
N TYR A 362 -4.06 7.86 1.78
CA TYR A 362 -3.86 6.46 1.43
C TYR A 362 -4.80 5.61 2.27
N LEU A 363 -5.59 4.76 1.62
CA LEU A 363 -6.61 3.96 2.27
C LEU A 363 -6.47 2.50 1.84
N ALA A 364 -6.33 1.61 2.80
CA ALA A 364 -6.51 0.19 2.55
C ALA A 364 -8.00 -0.13 2.66
N THR A 365 -8.43 -0.99 1.79
CA THR A 365 -9.80 -1.48 1.79
C THR A 365 -9.89 -2.87 2.38
N GLN A 366 -8.78 -3.34 2.93
CA GLN A 366 -8.67 -4.67 3.47
C GLN A 366 -7.72 -4.69 4.65
N LEU A 367 -8.25 -5.21 5.74
CA LEU A 367 -7.47 -5.61 6.90
C LEU A 367 -7.60 -7.12 7.08
N ASP A 368 -6.46 -7.75 7.29
CA ASP A 368 -6.39 -9.18 7.57
C ASP A 368 -6.61 -9.37 9.08
N ARG A 369 -7.52 -10.25 9.46
CA ARG A 369 -7.82 -10.57 10.87
C ARG A 369 -6.60 -11.04 11.67
N HIS A 370 -5.56 -11.50 11.01
CA HIS A 370 -4.42 -12.13 11.66
C HIS A 370 -3.14 -11.31 11.63
N SER A 371 -2.95 -10.44 10.65
CA SER A 371 -1.66 -9.78 10.47
C SER A 371 -1.71 -8.26 10.21
N ASN A 372 -2.81 -7.74 9.68
CA ASN A 372 -2.93 -6.32 9.37
C ASN A 372 -4.27 -5.78 9.90
N THR A 373 -4.43 -5.84 11.21
CA THR A 373 -5.68 -5.49 11.89
C THR A 373 -5.87 -3.99 12.02
N MET A 374 -4.76 -3.24 12.01
CA MET A 374 -4.72 -1.79 12.04
C MET A 374 -3.55 -1.29 11.20
N ILE A 375 -3.76 -0.23 10.43
CA ILE A 375 -2.74 0.39 9.58
C ILE A 375 -2.67 1.88 9.85
N ILE A 376 -1.46 2.41 10.00
CA ILE A 376 -1.20 3.85 10.04
C ILE A 376 -0.56 4.22 8.71
N TYR A 377 -1.32 4.87 7.83
CA TYR A 377 -0.77 5.50 6.64
C TYR A 377 -0.20 6.86 6.98
N LEU A 378 0.96 7.17 6.43
CA LEU A 378 1.61 8.45 6.57
C LEU A 378 1.99 9.00 5.20
N SER A 379 1.51 10.20 4.88
CA SER A 379 1.94 10.97 3.71
C SER A 379 2.36 12.38 4.11
N ALA A 380 3.15 13.03 3.26
CA ALA A 380 3.55 14.42 3.45
C ALA A 380 3.04 15.27 2.28
N THR A 381 2.23 16.27 2.56
CA THR A 381 1.64 17.16 1.54
C THR A 381 1.34 18.54 2.16
N ALA A 382 1.62 19.60 1.43
CA ALA A 382 1.30 21.00 1.81
C ALA A 382 1.84 21.43 3.19
N GLY A 383 3.01 20.89 3.61
CA GLY A 383 3.66 21.21 4.89
C GLY A 383 3.06 20.50 6.10
N PHE A 384 2.26 19.45 5.86
CA PHE A 384 1.71 18.60 6.88
C PHE A 384 2.06 17.13 6.64
N PHE A 385 2.25 16.39 7.71
CA PHE A 385 2.05 14.96 7.71
C PHE A 385 0.56 14.67 7.88
N HIS A 386 0.00 13.94 6.94
CA HIS A 386 -1.36 13.40 7.00
C HIS A 386 -1.28 11.94 7.42
N LEU A 387 -1.95 11.62 8.52
CA LEU A 387 -2.05 10.26 9.03
C LEU A 387 -3.50 9.77 8.87
N GLU A 388 -3.64 8.55 8.38
CA GLU A 388 -4.91 7.83 8.39
C GLU A 388 -4.71 6.56 9.24
N VAL A 389 -5.30 6.52 10.43
CA VAL A 389 -5.31 5.30 11.25
C VAL A 389 -6.54 4.50 10.85
N VAL A 390 -6.31 3.45 10.08
CA VAL A 390 -7.36 2.59 9.53
C VAL A 390 -7.45 1.33 10.36
N ARG A 391 -8.67 0.93 10.74
CA ARG A 391 -8.93 -0.30 11.48
C ARG A 391 -10.20 -1.01 10.98
N GLY A 392 -10.25 -2.33 11.13
CA GLY A 392 -11.37 -3.20 10.75
C GLY A 392 -12.23 -3.64 11.92
N PHE A 393 -12.17 -2.94 13.05
CA PHE A 393 -12.94 -3.18 14.27
C PHE A 393 -13.53 -1.88 14.83
N GLU A 394 -14.57 -1.96 15.66
CA GLU A 394 -15.32 -0.78 16.10
C GLU A 394 -14.56 0.06 17.13
N SER A 395 -13.89 -0.59 18.08
CA SER A 395 -13.21 0.08 19.19
C SER A 395 -12.17 1.10 18.72
N ASN A 396 -12.16 2.28 19.32
CA ASN A 396 -11.19 3.35 19.06
C ASN A 396 -10.10 3.45 20.16
N VAL A 397 -10.03 2.51 21.10
CA VAL A 397 -9.14 2.58 22.27
C VAL A 397 -7.68 2.82 21.91
N TYR A 398 -7.18 2.20 20.84
CA TYR A 398 -5.81 2.41 20.39
C TYR A 398 -5.60 3.77 19.73
N CYS A 399 -6.63 4.26 19.01
CA CYS A 399 -6.61 5.59 18.41
C CYS A 399 -6.54 6.66 19.51
N ASP A 400 -7.40 6.56 20.52
CA ASP A 400 -7.43 7.52 21.63
C ASP A 400 -6.15 7.45 22.45
N ALA A 401 -5.66 6.27 22.78
CA ALA A 401 -4.37 6.11 23.46
C ALA A 401 -3.19 6.65 22.63
N PHE A 402 -3.23 6.52 21.29
CA PHE A 402 -2.20 7.12 20.43
C PHE A 402 -2.24 8.65 20.46
N LEU A 403 -3.44 9.26 20.41
CA LEU A 403 -3.60 10.72 20.56
C LEU A 403 -3.09 11.20 21.92
N GLU A 404 -3.33 10.44 22.99
CA GLU A 404 -2.76 10.72 24.32
C GLU A 404 -1.23 10.69 24.31
N GLN A 405 -0.60 9.76 23.59
CA GLN A 405 0.86 9.75 23.46
C GLN A 405 1.37 10.98 22.69
N LEU A 406 0.70 11.39 21.62
CA LEU A 406 1.05 12.63 20.91
C LEU A 406 0.97 13.85 21.86
N ALA A 407 -0.13 13.98 22.60
CA ALA A 407 -0.34 15.07 23.55
C ALA A 407 0.68 15.06 24.69
N LYS A 408 0.98 13.89 25.27
CA LYS A 408 2.00 13.70 26.32
C LYS A 408 3.37 14.21 25.92
N HIS A 409 3.71 14.08 24.65
CA HIS A 409 4.98 14.55 24.08
C HIS A 409 4.90 15.97 23.47
N GLY A 410 3.80 16.69 23.67
CA GLY A 410 3.63 18.06 23.20
C GLY A 410 3.54 18.17 21.67
N ILE A 411 3.18 17.09 20.97
CA ILE A 411 2.99 17.08 19.52
C ILE A 411 1.57 17.59 19.23
N ALA A 412 1.49 18.80 18.68
CA ALA A 412 0.20 19.37 18.27
C ALA A 412 -0.31 18.67 17.00
N PHE A 413 -1.57 18.33 17.00
CA PHE A 413 -2.27 17.72 15.86
C PHE A 413 -3.65 18.31 15.67
N GLU A 414 -4.17 18.20 14.46
CA GLU A 414 -5.55 18.52 14.12
C GLU A 414 -6.22 17.19 13.70
N ARG A 415 -7.40 16.91 14.21
CA ARG A 415 -8.17 15.68 13.93
C ARG A 415 -9.42 16.06 13.15
N ASP A 416 -9.61 15.46 11.98
CA ASP A 416 -10.89 15.52 11.28
C ASP A 416 -11.86 14.46 11.86
N PRO A 417 -13.17 14.59 11.64
CA PRO A 417 -14.13 13.58 12.03
C PRO A 417 -13.75 12.20 11.48
N GLU A 418 -13.95 11.18 12.30
CA GLU A 418 -13.76 9.80 11.87
C GLU A 418 -14.71 9.46 10.73
N THR A 419 -14.22 8.71 9.77
CA THR A 419 -15.00 8.25 8.61
C THR A 419 -15.07 6.75 8.58
N SER A 420 -16.20 6.20 8.10
CA SER A 420 -16.29 4.80 7.75
C SER A 420 -16.46 4.64 6.26
N TYR A 421 -15.90 3.58 5.71
CA TYR A 421 -16.03 3.29 4.28
C TYR A 421 -16.08 1.79 4.02
N ILE A 422 -16.82 1.43 2.97
CA ILE A 422 -16.83 0.10 2.37
C ILE A 422 -16.18 0.23 1.01
N THR A 423 -15.35 -0.71 0.64
CA THR A 423 -14.85 -0.82 -0.73
C THR A 423 -15.53 -2.02 -1.37
N PRO A 424 -16.04 -1.88 -2.59
CA PRO A 424 -16.60 -3.02 -3.30
C PRO A 424 -15.53 -4.11 -3.48
N GLU A 425 -15.96 -5.34 -3.47
CA GLU A 425 -15.12 -6.47 -3.85
C GLU A 425 -14.50 -6.22 -5.23
N ASN A 426 -13.27 -6.69 -5.45
CA ASN A 426 -12.75 -6.63 -6.80
C ASN A 426 -13.54 -7.60 -7.71
N GLY A 427 -13.67 -7.23 -8.99
CA GLY A 427 -14.41 -8.02 -9.98
C GLY A 427 -13.58 -9.11 -10.65
N LEU A 428 -12.31 -9.30 -10.25
CA LEU A 428 -11.37 -10.18 -10.96
C LEU A 428 -11.82 -11.65 -10.94
N ILE A 429 -12.07 -12.18 -9.76
CA ILE A 429 -12.35 -13.62 -9.59
C ILE A 429 -13.67 -14.00 -10.25
N GLU A 430 -14.70 -13.19 -10.06
CA GLU A 430 -16.02 -13.37 -10.66
C GLU A 430 -15.96 -13.19 -12.19
N GLY A 431 -15.30 -12.14 -12.67
CA GLY A 431 -15.13 -11.88 -14.10
C GLY A 431 -14.39 -12.99 -14.84
N LEU A 432 -13.52 -13.73 -14.15
CA LEU A 432 -12.80 -14.89 -14.66
C LEU A 432 -13.60 -16.20 -14.54
N GLY A 433 -14.74 -16.19 -13.85
CA GLY A 433 -15.59 -17.36 -13.66
C GLY A 433 -14.96 -18.43 -12.75
N LEU A 434 -14.20 -18.00 -11.75
CA LEU A 434 -13.50 -18.85 -10.79
C LEU A 434 -14.30 -19.10 -9.49
N VAL A 435 -15.50 -18.56 -9.39
CA VAL A 435 -16.46 -18.75 -8.28
C VAL A 435 -17.56 -19.67 -8.70
#